data_4943b158481bf6320952dcd2feaa73de
#
_entry.id   4943b158481bf6320952dcd2feaa73de
#
_cell.length_a   1.000
_cell.length_b   1.000
_cell.length_c   1.000
_cell.angle_alpha   90.00
_cell.angle_beta   90.00
_cell.angle_gamma   90.00
#
_symmetry.space_group_name_H-M   'P 1'
#
loop_
_entity.id
_entity.type
_entity.pdbx_description
1 polymer ?
#
loop_
_entity_poly.entity_id
_entity_poly.type
_entity_poly.pdbx_seq_one_letter_code
_entity_poly.pdbx_strand_id
1 'polypeptide(L)'
;MRKLMGWTKRWGREQGFTMIELIVSVAILTLVVGVVVDGLTKLMQRNTVETTKVDLTQESREFMDQIVNDIHQAGYPSLHTFDPATKPLGYNDPGVATPGLVNATPSSLQFEGDVDGTGTVSEVFIQLSPLNGPCPCIIQRGAISKALWQGGALPSYYTEVTNVNNTNIFQGYDNGGNNVALVGPVVIGGNLAAVEITLSVKAKSPDTNGLYPIINMSTSAKIHNSN
;
A
#
# COMPACT_ATOMS: atom_id res chain seq x y z
N MET A 1 -57.75 -50.09 59.83
CA MET A 1 -58.05 -48.64 59.72
C MET A 1 -56.93 -47.97 58.93
N ARG A 2 -57.10 -47.67 57.60
CA ARG A 2 -56.13 -46.97 56.77
C ARG A 2 -56.63 -45.52 56.60
N LYS A 3 -55.90 -44.52 57.10
CA LYS A 3 -56.14 -43.09 56.87
C LYS A 3 -55.63 -42.71 55.51
N LEU A 4 -56.53 -42.38 54.61
CA LEU A 4 -56.21 -41.77 53.33
C LEU A 4 -55.86 -40.28 53.54
N MET A 5 -54.59 -39.94 53.33
CA MET A 5 -54.04 -38.58 53.41
C MET A 5 -54.36 -37.84 52.12
N GLY A 6 -55.38 -36.95 52.15
CA GLY A 6 -55.80 -36.16 51.01
C GLY A 6 -54.76 -35.09 50.69
N TRP A 7 -54.15 -35.18 49.51
CA TRP A 7 -53.29 -34.14 48.93
C TRP A 7 -54.19 -33.04 48.35
N THR A 8 -54.41 -31.96 49.05
CA THR A 8 -55.01 -30.76 48.45
C THR A 8 -54.01 -30.05 47.59
N LYS A 9 -54.09 -30.17 46.27
CA LYS A 9 -53.33 -29.44 45.29
C LYS A 9 -53.78 -27.98 45.37
N ARG A 10 -53.01 -27.12 46.06
CA ARG A 10 -53.17 -25.65 46.02
C ARG A 10 -52.88 -25.18 44.58
N TRP A 11 -53.93 -24.93 43.85
CA TRP A 11 -53.84 -24.20 42.58
C TRP A 11 -53.48 -22.73 42.95
N GLY A 12 -52.22 -22.34 42.73
CA GLY A 12 -51.81 -20.96 42.85
C GLY A 12 -52.65 -20.13 41.87
N ARG A 13 -53.25 -19.08 42.38
CA ARG A 13 -53.91 -18.08 41.51
C ARG A 13 -52.87 -17.54 40.55
N GLU A 14 -53.00 -17.83 39.30
CA GLU A 14 -52.28 -17.19 38.23
C GLU A 14 -52.72 -15.72 38.20
N GLN A 15 -51.89 -14.84 38.82
CA GLN A 15 -52.11 -13.42 38.69
C GLN A 15 -51.67 -12.99 37.31
N GLY A 16 -52.62 -12.60 36.46
CA GLY A 16 -52.33 -12.06 35.14
C GLY A 16 -51.54 -10.77 35.24
N PHE A 17 -50.67 -10.54 34.26
CA PHE A 17 -49.89 -9.29 34.13
C PHE A 17 -50.81 -8.09 34.09
N THR A 18 -50.52 -7.04 34.85
CA THR A 18 -51.24 -5.79 34.80
C THR A 18 -50.79 -4.99 33.54
N MET A 19 -51.69 -4.16 32.98
CA MET A 19 -51.40 -3.36 31.80
C MET A 19 -50.21 -2.40 32.01
N ILE A 20 -50.05 -1.91 33.26
CA ILE A 20 -48.90 -1.04 33.61
C ILE A 20 -47.59 -1.79 33.66
N GLU A 21 -47.57 -3.03 34.09
CA GLU A 21 -46.39 -3.89 34.14
C GLU A 21 -45.90 -4.22 32.75
N LEU A 22 -46.82 -4.41 31.81
CA LEU A 22 -46.49 -4.63 30.39
C LEU A 22 -45.89 -3.38 29.79
N ILE A 23 -46.44 -2.18 30.02
CA ILE A 23 -45.90 -0.92 29.52
C ILE A 23 -44.50 -0.66 30.07
N VAL A 24 -44.27 -0.87 31.34
CA VAL A 24 -42.96 -0.68 31.98
C VAL A 24 -41.94 -1.67 31.44
N SER A 25 -42.33 -2.93 31.26
CA SER A 25 -41.45 -3.97 30.69
C SER A 25 -41.03 -3.65 29.27
N VAL A 26 -41.96 -3.21 28.42
CA VAL A 26 -41.68 -2.79 27.04
C VAL A 26 -40.77 -1.55 27.02
N ALA A 27 -41.01 -0.58 27.90
CA ALA A 27 -40.16 0.62 27.96
C ALA A 27 -38.70 0.27 28.33
N ILE A 28 -38.51 -0.58 29.33
CA ILE A 28 -37.17 -1.05 29.72
C ILE A 28 -36.53 -1.87 28.62
N LEU A 29 -37.27 -2.77 27.97
CA LEU A 29 -36.76 -3.56 26.87
C LEU A 29 -36.30 -2.66 25.69
N THR A 30 -37.07 -1.66 25.32
CA THR A 30 -36.73 -0.72 24.24
C THR A 30 -35.46 0.06 24.57
N LEU A 31 -35.29 0.49 25.82
CA LEU A 31 -34.08 1.17 26.27
C LEU A 31 -32.85 0.27 26.18
N VAL A 32 -32.96 -0.98 26.68
CA VAL A 32 -31.87 -1.95 26.62
C VAL A 32 -31.49 -2.28 25.16
N VAL A 33 -32.49 -2.54 24.30
CA VAL A 33 -32.24 -2.78 22.87
C VAL A 33 -31.57 -1.57 22.23
N GLY A 34 -31.98 -0.34 22.53
CA GLY A 34 -31.35 0.88 22.01
C GLY A 34 -29.86 0.97 22.35
N VAL A 35 -29.49 0.70 23.60
CA VAL A 35 -28.08 0.69 24.04
C VAL A 35 -27.27 -0.41 23.34
N VAL A 36 -27.86 -1.60 23.19
CA VAL A 36 -27.19 -2.72 22.50
C VAL A 36 -26.95 -2.40 21.03
N VAL A 37 -27.94 -1.85 20.32
CA VAL A 37 -27.82 -1.45 18.91
C VAL A 37 -26.73 -0.37 18.72
N ASP A 38 -26.70 0.67 19.58
CA ASP A 38 -25.65 1.70 19.53
C ASP A 38 -24.26 1.09 19.75
N GLY A 39 -24.12 0.19 20.73
CA GLY A 39 -22.89 -0.54 21.00
C GLY A 39 -22.42 -1.37 19.80
N LEU A 40 -23.33 -2.13 19.18
CA LEU A 40 -23.02 -2.93 18.00
C LEU A 40 -22.60 -2.07 16.80
N THR A 41 -23.28 -0.94 16.58
CA THR A 41 -22.93 -0.01 15.50
C THR A 41 -21.52 0.54 15.67
N LYS A 42 -21.13 0.94 16.87
CA LYS A 42 -19.77 1.40 17.18
C LYS A 42 -18.72 0.31 17.00
N LEU A 43 -19.04 -0.93 17.39
CA LEU A 43 -18.15 -2.08 17.17
C LEU A 43 -17.95 -2.37 15.68
N MET A 44 -19.02 -2.33 14.89
CA MET A 44 -18.92 -2.50 13.42
C MET A 44 -18.07 -1.41 12.79
N GLN A 45 -18.25 -0.15 13.16
CA GLN A 45 -17.43 0.97 12.67
C GLN A 45 -15.95 0.77 13.01
N ARG A 46 -15.62 0.40 14.25
CA ARG A 46 -14.25 0.10 14.65
C ARG A 46 -13.66 -1.04 13.83
N ASN A 47 -14.41 -2.11 13.65
CA ASN A 47 -13.96 -3.26 12.88
C ASN A 47 -13.65 -2.88 11.42
N THR A 48 -14.52 -2.08 10.80
CA THR A 48 -14.30 -1.57 9.42
C THR A 48 -13.03 -0.72 9.34
N VAL A 49 -12.78 0.15 10.31
CA VAL A 49 -11.57 0.98 10.36
C VAL A 49 -10.31 0.13 10.51
N GLU A 50 -10.32 -0.85 11.42
CA GLU A 50 -9.16 -1.73 11.61
C GLU A 50 -8.91 -2.61 10.39
N THR A 51 -9.94 -3.16 9.74
CA THR A 51 -9.80 -3.90 8.49
C THR A 51 -9.19 -3.02 7.41
N THR A 52 -9.69 -1.80 7.24
CA THR A 52 -9.15 -0.85 6.25
C THR A 52 -7.67 -0.52 6.52
N LYS A 53 -7.25 -0.38 7.79
CA LYS A 53 -5.84 -0.16 8.13
C LYS A 53 -4.98 -1.36 7.76
N VAL A 54 -5.46 -2.58 8.03
CA VAL A 54 -4.75 -3.81 7.67
C VAL A 54 -4.57 -3.91 6.16
N ASP A 55 -5.64 -3.67 5.38
CA ASP A 55 -5.60 -3.73 3.93
C ASP A 55 -4.62 -2.70 3.35
N LEU A 56 -4.66 -1.45 3.83
CA LEU A 56 -3.72 -0.40 3.42
C LEU A 56 -2.28 -0.73 3.79
N THR A 57 -2.07 -1.32 4.97
CA THR A 57 -0.73 -1.74 5.40
C THR A 57 -0.20 -2.85 4.50
N GLN A 58 -1.04 -3.79 4.12
CA GLN A 58 -0.67 -4.90 3.24
C GLN A 58 -0.37 -4.38 1.82
N GLU A 59 -1.27 -3.59 1.22
CA GLU A 59 -1.07 -2.94 -0.09
C GLU A 59 0.26 -2.16 -0.13
N SER A 60 0.52 -1.37 0.93
CA SER A 60 1.76 -0.59 1.05
C SER A 60 3.01 -1.45 1.18
N ARG A 61 2.96 -2.57 1.92
CA ARG A 61 4.09 -3.49 2.07
C ARG A 61 4.39 -4.23 0.78
N GLU A 62 3.37 -4.74 0.10
CA GLU A 62 3.52 -5.40 -1.19
C GLU A 62 4.21 -4.47 -2.21
N PHE A 63 3.77 -3.21 -2.28
CA PHE A 63 4.42 -2.20 -3.10
C PHE A 63 5.88 -1.95 -2.68
N MET A 64 6.14 -1.79 -1.37
CA MET A 64 7.50 -1.55 -0.85
C MET A 64 8.45 -2.70 -1.18
N ASP A 65 7.99 -3.94 -1.01
CA ASP A 65 8.79 -5.13 -1.32
C ASP A 65 9.05 -5.24 -2.82
N GLN A 66 8.04 -4.95 -3.64
CA GLN A 66 8.19 -4.98 -5.09
C GLN A 66 9.16 -3.92 -5.59
N ILE A 67 9.02 -2.66 -5.16
CA ILE A 67 9.90 -1.58 -5.61
C ILE A 67 11.36 -1.79 -5.17
N VAL A 68 11.59 -2.35 -3.98
CA VAL A 68 12.95 -2.70 -3.53
C VAL A 68 13.55 -3.77 -4.43
N ASN A 69 12.79 -4.80 -4.78
CA ASN A 69 13.22 -5.85 -5.70
C ASN A 69 13.49 -5.29 -7.11
N ASP A 70 12.61 -4.45 -7.61
CA ASP A 70 12.76 -3.80 -8.91
C ASP A 70 14.04 -2.93 -8.95
N ILE A 71 14.31 -2.14 -7.91
CA ILE A 71 15.52 -1.30 -7.82
C ILE A 71 16.79 -2.16 -7.71
N HIS A 72 16.74 -3.31 -7.02
CA HIS A 72 17.87 -4.24 -6.96
C HIS A 72 18.20 -4.86 -8.33
N GLN A 73 17.20 -5.01 -9.19
CA GLN A 73 17.37 -5.49 -10.58
C GLN A 73 17.72 -4.36 -11.56
N ALA A 74 17.64 -3.11 -11.12
CA ALA A 74 18.01 -1.97 -11.96
C ALA A 74 19.47 -2.08 -12.41
N GLY A 75 19.69 -1.92 -13.71
CA GLY A 75 21.00 -2.07 -14.32
C GLY A 75 21.41 -3.53 -14.63
N TYR A 76 20.53 -4.51 -14.46
CA TYR A 76 20.78 -5.90 -14.88
C TYR A 76 20.03 -6.21 -16.21
N PRO A 77 20.62 -6.92 -17.16
CA PRO A 77 22.03 -7.34 -17.21
C PRO A 77 22.97 -6.14 -17.37
N SER A 78 24.04 -6.14 -16.56
CA SER A 78 24.99 -5.04 -16.54
C SER A 78 25.85 -4.98 -17.82
N LEU A 79 26.38 -3.79 -18.12
CA LEU A 79 27.30 -3.58 -19.23
C LEU A 79 28.51 -4.52 -19.21
N HIS A 80 28.94 -4.94 -18.01
CA HIS A 80 30.10 -5.84 -17.81
C HIS A 80 29.80 -7.32 -18.11
N THR A 81 28.53 -7.71 -18.26
CA THR A 81 28.14 -9.10 -18.56
C THR A 81 28.28 -9.45 -20.04
N PHE A 82 28.45 -8.46 -20.93
CA PHE A 82 28.55 -8.65 -22.37
C PHE A 82 30.00 -8.57 -22.85
N ASP A 83 30.38 -9.49 -23.72
CA ASP A 83 31.70 -9.44 -24.41
C ASP A 83 31.70 -8.28 -25.42
N PRO A 84 32.56 -7.24 -25.25
CA PRO A 84 32.64 -6.11 -26.16
C PRO A 84 33.01 -6.49 -27.61
N ALA A 85 33.64 -7.63 -27.80
CA ALA A 85 34.03 -8.09 -29.13
C ALA A 85 32.84 -8.63 -29.92
N THR A 86 31.84 -9.18 -29.25
CA THR A 86 30.67 -9.80 -29.89
C THR A 86 29.43 -8.89 -29.90
N LYS A 87 29.34 -7.98 -28.91
CA LYS A 87 28.26 -6.97 -28.82
C LYS A 87 28.85 -5.64 -28.40
N PRO A 88 29.01 -4.68 -29.30
CA PRO A 88 29.42 -3.35 -28.93
C PRO A 88 28.37 -2.76 -27.96
N LEU A 89 28.83 -2.53 -26.73
CA LEU A 89 28.00 -1.99 -25.67
C LEU A 89 27.65 -0.54 -25.99
N GLY A 90 26.40 -0.29 -26.39
CA GLY A 90 25.86 1.04 -26.57
C GLY A 90 24.77 1.31 -25.54
N TYR A 91 24.73 2.53 -25.04
CA TYR A 91 23.64 3.02 -24.18
C TYR A 91 22.25 2.71 -24.76
N ASN A 92 22.16 2.68 -26.08
CA ASN A 92 20.92 2.43 -26.82
C ASN A 92 20.72 0.97 -27.25
N ASP A 93 21.56 0.02 -26.80
CA ASP A 93 21.35 -1.40 -27.14
C ASP A 93 20.15 -1.94 -26.35
N PRO A 94 19.07 -2.43 -26.99
CA PRO A 94 17.90 -2.97 -26.32
C PRO A 94 18.17 -4.18 -25.42
N GLY A 95 19.29 -4.87 -25.64
CA GLY A 95 19.70 -6.02 -24.84
C GLY A 95 20.60 -5.66 -23.65
N VAL A 96 20.85 -4.38 -23.39
CA VAL A 96 21.74 -3.90 -22.32
C VAL A 96 21.02 -2.87 -21.50
N ALA A 97 21.00 -3.05 -20.17
CA ALA A 97 20.49 -2.04 -19.23
C ALA A 97 21.54 -0.98 -18.95
N THR A 98 21.10 0.24 -18.68
CA THR A 98 21.95 1.27 -18.09
C THR A 98 22.30 0.88 -16.64
N PRO A 99 23.48 1.28 -16.13
CA PRO A 99 23.81 1.01 -14.75
C PRO A 99 22.90 1.83 -13.79
N GLY A 100 21.95 1.18 -13.17
CA GLY A 100 21.08 1.75 -12.15
C GLY A 100 19.89 2.55 -12.70
N LEU A 101 19.61 3.68 -12.04
CA LEU A 101 18.48 4.55 -12.37
C LEU A 101 18.76 5.41 -13.61
N VAL A 102 17.75 5.59 -14.45
CA VAL A 102 17.78 6.47 -15.63
C VAL A 102 17.33 7.88 -15.28
N ASN A 103 16.23 7.98 -14.50
CA ASN A 103 15.66 9.25 -14.09
C ASN A 103 15.11 9.13 -12.66
N ALA A 104 15.36 10.12 -11.84
CA ALA A 104 14.90 10.13 -10.45
C ALA A 104 14.47 11.54 -10.03
N THR A 105 13.25 11.64 -9.52
CA THR A 105 12.70 12.83 -8.89
C THR A 105 12.08 12.46 -7.56
N PRO A 106 11.73 13.41 -6.69
CA PRO A 106 11.02 13.09 -5.45
C PRO A 106 9.68 12.38 -5.62
N SER A 107 9.06 12.47 -6.82
CA SER A 107 7.75 11.91 -7.12
C SER A 107 7.74 10.82 -8.20
N SER A 108 8.88 10.54 -8.83
CA SER A 108 8.98 9.52 -9.88
C SER A 108 10.37 8.90 -9.96
N LEU A 109 10.40 7.61 -10.33
CA LEU A 109 11.62 6.88 -10.68
C LEU A 109 11.44 6.25 -12.06
N GLN A 110 12.53 6.23 -12.82
CA GLN A 110 12.65 5.48 -14.06
C GLN A 110 13.98 4.72 -14.04
N PHE A 111 13.94 3.43 -14.32
CA PHE A 111 15.12 2.58 -14.37
C PHE A 111 14.97 1.49 -15.44
N GLU A 112 16.08 0.97 -15.88
CA GLU A 112 16.16 -0.16 -16.80
C GLU A 112 16.60 -1.42 -16.06
N GLY A 113 16.00 -2.56 -16.39
CA GLY A 113 16.39 -3.85 -15.84
C GLY A 113 15.54 -5.00 -16.38
N ASP A 114 15.99 -6.22 -16.14
CA ASP A 114 15.24 -7.44 -16.43
C ASP A 114 14.39 -7.79 -15.19
N VAL A 115 13.32 -7.04 -14.96
CA VAL A 115 12.50 -7.12 -13.76
C VAL A 115 11.57 -8.34 -13.73
N ASP A 116 11.41 -9.03 -14.85
CA ASP A 116 10.56 -10.23 -14.95
C ASP A 116 11.38 -11.52 -15.15
N GLY A 117 12.70 -11.43 -15.20
CA GLY A 117 13.61 -12.57 -15.35
C GLY A 117 13.52 -13.26 -16.73
N THR A 118 12.98 -12.58 -17.73
CA THR A 118 12.84 -13.13 -19.09
C THR A 118 14.11 -12.98 -19.96
N GLY A 119 15.12 -12.28 -19.48
CA GLY A 119 16.31 -11.90 -20.22
C GLY A 119 16.09 -10.69 -21.14
N THR A 120 14.94 -10.03 -21.01
CA THR A 120 14.60 -8.83 -21.80
C THR A 120 14.69 -7.59 -20.93
N VAL A 121 15.49 -6.60 -21.35
CA VAL A 121 15.57 -5.33 -20.62
C VAL A 121 14.28 -4.54 -20.78
N SER A 122 13.69 -4.14 -19.70
CA SER A 122 12.50 -3.31 -19.62
C SER A 122 12.82 -1.94 -19.03
N GLU A 123 12.13 -0.92 -19.52
CA GLU A 123 12.00 0.38 -18.89
C GLU A 123 10.87 0.31 -17.88
N VAL A 124 11.17 0.62 -16.63
CA VAL A 124 10.22 0.63 -15.52
C VAL A 124 10.03 2.05 -15.05
N PHE A 125 8.77 2.44 -14.89
CA PHE A 125 8.35 3.75 -14.43
C PHE A 125 7.52 3.58 -13.16
N ILE A 126 7.86 4.33 -12.13
CA ILE A 126 7.08 4.45 -10.90
C ILE A 126 6.84 5.92 -10.67
N GLN A 127 5.58 6.33 -10.56
CA GLN A 127 5.25 7.74 -10.45
C GLN A 127 3.99 7.99 -9.63
N LEU A 128 3.93 9.18 -9.02
CA LEU A 128 2.68 9.72 -8.48
C LEU A 128 1.77 10.20 -9.60
N SER A 129 0.47 9.96 -9.45
CA SER A 129 -0.55 10.53 -10.32
C SER A 129 -1.63 11.21 -9.44
N PRO A 130 -1.96 12.49 -9.70
CA PRO A 130 -1.34 13.37 -10.68
C PRO A 130 0.11 13.73 -10.31
N LEU A 131 0.96 13.80 -11.30
CA LEU A 131 2.35 14.22 -11.12
C LEU A 131 2.39 15.70 -10.70
N ASN A 132 3.03 15.99 -9.56
CA ASN A 132 3.10 17.33 -8.98
C ASN A 132 1.74 17.97 -8.63
N GLY A 133 0.68 17.18 -8.55
CA GLY A 133 -0.64 17.64 -8.12
C GLY A 133 -0.84 17.57 -6.60
N PRO A 134 -1.94 18.16 -6.10
CA PRO A 134 -2.30 18.00 -4.70
C PRO A 134 -2.74 16.56 -4.42
N CYS A 135 -2.26 15.97 -3.32
CA CYS A 135 -2.72 14.69 -2.83
C CYS A 135 -4.08 14.82 -2.07
N PRO A 136 -4.89 13.73 -2.00
CA PRO A 136 -4.50 12.33 -2.15
C PRO A 136 -4.23 11.89 -3.60
N CYS A 137 -3.05 11.27 -3.78
CA CYS A 137 -2.53 10.80 -5.05
C CYS A 137 -2.63 9.27 -5.15
N ILE A 138 -2.26 8.72 -6.30
CA ILE A 138 -2.04 7.28 -6.48
C ILE A 138 -0.59 7.06 -6.94
N ILE A 139 -0.01 5.93 -6.55
CA ILE A 139 1.24 5.47 -7.16
C ILE A 139 0.89 4.54 -8.30
N GLN A 140 1.51 4.78 -9.43
CA GLN A 140 1.38 3.97 -10.64
C GLN A 140 2.74 3.38 -11.01
N ARG A 141 2.72 2.12 -11.43
CA ARG A 141 3.85 1.43 -12.03
C ARG A 141 3.55 1.09 -13.48
N GLY A 142 4.50 1.32 -14.36
CA GLY A 142 4.45 0.90 -15.76
C GLY A 142 5.76 0.23 -16.14
N ALA A 143 5.69 -0.81 -16.95
CA ALA A 143 6.86 -1.45 -17.53
C ALA A 143 6.62 -1.67 -19.03
N ILE A 144 7.69 -1.49 -19.81
CA ILE A 144 7.67 -1.71 -21.25
C ILE A 144 9.06 -2.19 -21.66
N SER A 145 9.16 -3.08 -22.66
CA SER A 145 10.47 -3.48 -23.14
C SER A 145 11.24 -2.28 -23.69
N LYS A 146 12.54 -2.21 -23.41
CA LYS A 146 13.42 -1.12 -23.85
C LYS A 146 13.35 -0.90 -25.37
N ALA A 147 13.26 -1.97 -26.16
CA ALA A 147 13.14 -1.88 -27.61
C ALA A 147 11.86 -1.14 -28.06
N LEU A 148 10.73 -1.41 -27.42
CA LEU A 148 9.47 -0.73 -27.70
C LEU A 148 9.49 0.73 -27.25
N TRP A 149 10.08 1.00 -26.05
CA TRP A 149 10.26 2.35 -25.55
C TRP A 149 11.10 3.21 -26.49
N GLN A 150 12.23 2.68 -26.97
CA GLN A 150 13.07 3.34 -27.98
C GLN A 150 12.35 3.54 -29.32
N GLY A 151 11.37 2.68 -29.62
CA GLY A 151 10.46 2.83 -30.76
C GLY A 151 9.37 3.87 -30.58
N GLY A 152 9.31 4.55 -29.42
CA GLY A 152 8.32 5.58 -29.09
C GLY A 152 7.00 5.06 -28.53
N ALA A 153 6.92 3.78 -28.16
CA ALA A 153 5.74 3.24 -27.46
C ALA A 153 5.72 3.70 -25.99
N LEU A 154 4.52 3.86 -25.44
CA LEU A 154 4.32 4.26 -24.04
C LEU A 154 3.98 3.04 -23.18
N PRO A 155 4.42 3.01 -21.89
CA PRO A 155 4.06 1.95 -20.97
C PRO A 155 2.58 2.03 -20.61
N SER A 156 1.98 0.88 -20.30
CA SER A 156 0.69 0.82 -19.63
C SER A 156 0.90 0.93 -18.12
N TYR A 157 0.19 1.84 -17.48
CA TYR A 157 0.29 2.07 -16.03
C TYR A 157 -0.77 1.30 -15.26
N TYR A 158 -0.36 0.69 -14.16
CA TYR A 158 -1.23 0.04 -13.18
C TYR A 158 -1.12 0.79 -11.84
N THR A 159 -2.23 0.87 -11.13
CA THR A 159 -2.24 1.48 -9.79
C THR A 159 -1.73 0.47 -8.77
N GLU A 160 -0.67 0.84 -8.06
CA GLU A 160 -0.06 0.03 -7.01
C GLU A 160 -0.56 0.43 -5.62
N VAL A 161 -0.64 1.74 -5.34
CA VAL A 161 -1.10 2.26 -4.05
C VAL A 161 -2.06 3.41 -4.25
N THR A 162 -3.16 3.40 -3.49
CA THR A 162 -4.17 4.45 -3.51
C THR A 162 -4.09 5.35 -2.27
N ASN A 163 -4.68 6.55 -2.33
CA ASN A 163 -4.78 7.51 -1.21
C ASN A 163 -3.43 7.91 -0.59
N VAL A 164 -2.41 8.02 -1.39
CA VAL A 164 -1.10 8.53 -0.98
C VAL A 164 -1.23 10.01 -0.61
N ASN A 165 -0.71 10.38 0.55
CA ASN A 165 -0.89 11.71 1.13
C ASN A 165 0.37 12.59 1.03
N ASN A 166 1.54 12.01 0.74
CA ASN A 166 2.79 12.73 0.54
C ASN A 166 3.14 12.85 -0.94
N THR A 167 3.76 13.97 -1.33
CA THR A 167 4.21 14.25 -2.69
C THR A 167 5.67 13.86 -2.92
N ASN A 168 6.47 13.81 -1.84
CA ASN A 168 7.86 13.38 -1.87
C ASN A 168 7.91 11.94 -1.38
N ILE A 169 8.06 11.01 -2.30
CA ILE A 169 8.13 9.58 -2.01
C ILE A 169 9.57 9.11 -2.00
N PHE A 170 10.42 9.69 -2.87
CA PHE A 170 11.78 9.24 -3.10
C PHE A 170 12.81 10.24 -2.59
N GLN A 171 13.82 9.73 -1.89
CA GLN A 171 14.98 10.48 -1.39
C GLN A 171 16.25 9.73 -1.74
N GLY A 172 17.20 10.41 -2.38
CA GLY A 172 18.48 9.82 -2.74
C GLY A 172 19.53 9.94 -1.64
N TYR A 173 20.44 8.96 -1.58
CA TYR A 173 21.60 8.96 -0.67
C TYR A 173 22.86 8.51 -1.41
N ASP A 174 24.00 9.08 -1.02
CA ASP A 174 25.32 8.66 -1.47
C ASP A 174 25.87 7.48 -0.64
N ASN A 175 27.06 6.98 -1.00
CA ASN A 175 27.74 5.92 -0.25
C ASN A 175 28.13 6.34 1.20
N GLY A 176 28.17 7.62 1.50
CA GLY A 176 28.42 8.17 2.83
C GLY A 176 27.15 8.37 3.66
N GLY A 177 25.96 8.10 3.10
CA GLY A 177 24.67 8.32 3.76
C GLY A 177 24.22 9.79 3.72
N ASN A 178 24.83 10.64 2.89
CA ASN A 178 24.38 12.02 2.74
C ASN A 178 23.26 12.11 1.69
N ASN A 179 22.35 13.06 1.88
CA ASN A 179 21.26 13.29 0.95
C ASN A 179 21.77 13.75 -0.42
N VAL A 180 21.27 13.11 -1.47
CA VAL A 180 21.50 13.50 -2.86
C VAL A 180 20.18 13.97 -3.45
N ALA A 181 20.19 15.17 -4.03
CA ALA A 181 18.98 15.72 -4.65
C ALA A 181 18.59 14.90 -5.91
N LEU A 182 17.35 14.46 -5.97
CA LEU A 182 16.77 13.79 -7.12
C LEU A 182 16.16 14.85 -8.06
N VAL A 183 16.91 15.27 -9.08
CA VAL A 183 16.55 16.42 -9.94
C VAL A 183 16.35 16.07 -11.42
N GLY A 184 16.12 14.81 -11.72
CA GLY A 184 15.89 14.35 -13.10
C GLY A 184 16.90 13.28 -13.55
N PRO A 185 17.45 13.36 -14.75
CA PRO A 185 18.32 12.32 -15.28
C PRO A 185 19.48 11.99 -14.34
N VAL A 186 19.65 10.71 -14.06
CA VAL A 186 20.74 10.23 -13.19
C VAL A 186 22.01 10.10 -14.04
N VAL A 187 23.09 10.73 -13.56
CA VAL A 187 24.39 10.66 -14.24
C VAL A 187 25.05 9.31 -13.94
N ILE A 188 25.47 8.59 -14.98
CA ILE A 188 26.25 7.35 -14.84
C ILE A 188 27.56 7.67 -14.10
N GLY A 189 27.86 6.91 -13.06
CA GLY A 189 29.01 7.17 -12.18
C GLY A 189 28.78 8.32 -11.18
N GLY A 190 27.54 8.79 -11.04
CA GLY A 190 27.14 9.75 -10.01
C GLY A 190 27.17 9.15 -8.60
N ASN A 191 27.03 10.02 -7.61
CA ASN A 191 27.15 9.63 -6.19
C ASN A 191 25.88 8.95 -5.61
N LEU A 192 24.85 8.68 -6.42
CA LEU A 192 23.61 8.06 -5.93
C LEU A 192 23.81 6.58 -5.67
N ALA A 193 23.80 6.18 -4.42
CA ALA A 193 24.05 4.80 -3.99
C ALA A 193 22.81 4.08 -3.47
N ALA A 194 21.85 4.83 -2.95
CA ALA A 194 20.60 4.27 -2.44
C ALA A 194 19.44 5.24 -2.63
N VAL A 195 18.24 4.69 -2.69
CA VAL A 195 16.98 5.44 -2.68
C VAL A 195 16.16 4.99 -1.47
N GLU A 196 15.77 5.93 -0.64
CA GLU A 196 14.76 5.74 0.39
C GLU A 196 13.39 6.03 -0.20
N ILE A 197 12.45 5.14 0.11
CA ILE A 197 11.05 5.25 -0.28
C ILE A 197 10.24 5.51 0.98
N THR A 198 9.57 6.65 1.06
CA THR A 198 8.68 7.01 2.17
C THR A 198 7.26 7.14 1.67
N LEU A 199 6.36 6.35 2.23
CA LEU A 199 4.96 6.29 1.86
C LEU A 199 4.09 6.70 3.03
N SER A 200 3.22 7.68 2.81
CA SER A 200 2.16 8.09 3.74
C SER A 200 0.81 7.85 3.09
N VAL A 201 0.04 6.91 3.61
CA VAL A 201 -1.26 6.52 3.03
C VAL A 201 -2.38 6.85 3.99
N LYS A 202 -3.42 7.51 3.50
CA LYS A 202 -4.59 7.93 4.25
C LYS A 202 -5.73 6.94 4.06
N ALA A 203 -6.39 6.52 5.14
CA ALA A 203 -7.56 5.65 5.07
C ALA A 203 -8.72 6.30 4.31
N LYS A 204 -9.52 5.50 3.60
CA LYS A 204 -10.70 5.95 2.85
C LYS A 204 -11.85 6.34 3.78
N SER A 205 -11.94 5.72 4.95
CA SER A 205 -13.02 5.94 5.92
C SER A 205 -12.47 6.56 7.20
N PRO A 206 -13.19 7.54 7.79
CA PRO A 206 -12.80 8.10 9.07
C PRO A 206 -12.99 7.08 10.20
N ASP A 207 -12.27 7.28 11.29
CA ASP A 207 -12.48 6.56 12.54
C ASP A 207 -13.75 7.04 13.27
N THR A 208 -14.00 6.48 14.46
CA THR A 208 -15.15 6.85 15.29
C THR A 208 -15.15 8.31 15.76
N ASN A 209 -14.02 9.01 15.64
CA ASN A 209 -13.84 10.43 15.98
C ASN A 209 -13.91 11.33 14.73
N GLY A 210 -14.17 10.77 13.54
CA GLY A 210 -14.19 11.50 12.28
C GLY A 210 -12.80 11.78 11.70
N LEU A 211 -11.72 11.22 12.28
CA LEU A 211 -10.36 11.37 11.80
C LEU A 211 -10.01 10.24 10.83
N TYR A 212 -9.30 10.59 9.77
CA TYR A 212 -8.80 9.60 8.80
C TYR A 212 -7.44 9.07 9.25
N PRO A 213 -7.32 7.78 9.58
CA PRO A 213 -6.04 7.19 9.94
C PRO A 213 -5.01 7.33 8.82
N ILE A 214 -3.77 7.63 9.20
CA ILE A 214 -2.63 7.71 8.29
C ILE A 214 -1.63 6.63 8.69
N ILE A 215 -1.14 5.90 7.70
CA ILE A 215 -0.10 4.89 7.86
C ILE A 215 1.15 5.43 7.18
N ASN A 216 2.26 5.47 7.91
CA ASN A 216 3.55 5.86 7.37
C ASN A 216 4.47 4.64 7.34
N MET A 217 5.11 4.43 6.21
CA MET A 217 6.09 3.37 5.99
C MET A 217 7.30 3.94 5.27
N SER A 218 8.48 3.43 5.59
CA SER A 218 9.70 3.74 4.84
C SER A 218 10.54 2.49 4.64
N THR A 219 11.22 2.43 3.52
CA THR A 219 12.21 1.41 3.19
C THR A 219 13.32 2.06 2.38
N SER A 220 14.45 1.37 2.25
CA SER A 220 15.56 1.84 1.41
C SER A 220 16.01 0.72 0.48
N ALA A 221 16.29 1.07 -0.75
CA ALA A 221 16.86 0.17 -1.74
C ALA A 221 18.24 0.66 -2.16
N LYS A 222 19.23 -0.24 -2.10
CA LYS A 222 20.58 0.03 -2.56
C LYS A 222 20.67 -0.24 -4.07
N ILE A 223 21.31 0.66 -4.79
CA ILE A 223 21.53 0.52 -6.22
C ILE A 223 22.82 -0.29 -6.42
N HIS A 224 22.69 -1.53 -6.93
CA HIS A 224 23.83 -2.43 -7.03
C HIS A 224 24.75 -2.17 -8.24
N ASN A 225 24.21 -1.58 -9.30
CA ASN A 225 24.91 -1.42 -10.57
C ASN A 225 25.21 0.06 -10.93
N SER A 226 25.46 0.88 -9.89
CA SER A 226 25.75 2.31 -10.07
C SER A 226 27.22 2.66 -10.40
N ASN A 227 28.07 1.63 -10.65
CA ASN A 227 29.50 1.81 -10.96
C ASN A 227 29.80 1.56 -12.43
#